data_a37abe825452f71956aead1af91cb2ed
#
_entry.id   a37abe825452f71956aead1af91cb2ed
#
_cell.length_a   1.000
_cell.length_b   1.000
_cell.length_c   1.000
_cell.angle_alpha   90.00
_cell.angle_beta   90.00
_cell.angle_gamma   90.00
#
_symmetry.space_group_name_H-M   'P 1'
#
loop_
_entity.id
_entity.type
_entity.pdbx_description
1 polymer ?
#
loop_
_entity_poly.entity_id
_entity_poly.type
_entity_poly.pdbx_seq_one_letter_code
_entity_poly.pdbx_strand_id
1 'polypeptide(L)'
;VKAVLANGGEIRTGAGVAQILVEHQRVLGVRLESGEEIKASTVVSSADPRRTLLGLVGAPELPPEFVWQTQSIRMRGSVAKLIVRTDGRHGLPDGTVAIAPTLRYLERAYDSTKYGEMSQDPYLEVTTSGVDVIVHFQFATYALRNADWGSMRPELEKRALDTLALHFPAFKGSIQSVQSITPVDLEQSWGLTEGDLNHGQLILDQIFFMRPLPGWSNHRTPIDGLYLCGSGLHGGGGISGTPGRNAARTLLRG
;
A
#
# COMPACT_ATOMS: atom_id res chain seq x y z
N VAL A 1 -17.25 8.22 -5.48
CA VAL A 1 -17.60 9.61 -5.82
C VAL A 1 -19.11 9.82 -5.72
N LYS A 2 -19.93 9.26 -6.63
CA LYS A 2 -21.39 9.53 -6.71
C LYS A 2 -22.11 9.37 -5.35
N ALA A 3 -21.86 8.30 -4.61
CA ALA A 3 -22.50 8.06 -3.30
C ALA A 3 -22.14 9.12 -2.25
N VAL A 4 -20.91 9.61 -2.23
CA VAL A 4 -20.46 10.66 -1.30
C VAL A 4 -21.22 11.96 -1.61
N LEU A 5 -21.23 12.38 -2.87
CA LEU A 5 -21.91 13.62 -3.29
C LEU A 5 -23.42 13.54 -3.06
N ALA A 6 -24.05 12.38 -3.36
CA ALA A 6 -25.48 12.17 -3.14
C ALA A 6 -25.92 12.26 -1.67
N ASN A 7 -24.99 12.06 -0.75
CA ASN A 7 -25.22 12.20 0.71
C ASN A 7 -24.66 13.53 1.28
N GLY A 8 -24.44 14.54 0.44
CA GLY A 8 -24.00 15.87 0.87
C GLY A 8 -22.51 15.99 1.21
N GLY A 9 -21.71 14.97 0.88
CA GLY A 9 -20.26 15.02 1.08
C GLY A 9 -19.58 15.84 -0.01
N GLU A 10 -18.45 16.44 0.33
CA GLU A 10 -17.55 17.16 -0.58
C GLU A 10 -16.31 16.31 -0.89
N ILE A 11 -15.81 16.41 -2.11
CA ILE A 11 -14.55 15.75 -2.54
C ILE A 11 -13.60 16.82 -3.05
N ARG A 12 -12.43 16.89 -2.44
CA ARG A 12 -11.33 17.79 -2.84
C ARG A 12 -10.14 16.95 -3.29
N THR A 13 -9.72 17.12 -4.52
CA THR A 13 -8.50 16.51 -5.09
C THR A 13 -7.36 17.52 -5.06
N GLY A 14 -6.11 17.05 -5.13
CA GLY A 14 -4.93 17.92 -5.01
C GLY A 14 -4.82 18.61 -3.65
N ALA A 15 -5.45 18.05 -2.62
CA ALA A 15 -5.51 18.59 -1.26
C ALA A 15 -4.76 17.64 -0.30
N GLY A 16 -3.44 17.50 -0.50
CA GLY A 16 -2.59 16.70 0.38
C GLY A 16 -2.64 17.22 1.81
N VAL A 17 -2.85 16.30 2.79
CA VAL A 17 -2.83 16.64 4.21
C VAL A 17 -1.39 16.57 4.73
N ALA A 18 -0.87 17.69 5.22
CA ALA A 18 0.45 17.79 5.82
C ALA A 18 0.45 17.46 7.32
N GLN A 19 -0.65 17.78 8.03
CA GLN A 19 -0.74 17.59 9.47
C GLN A 19 -2.19 17.39 9.93
N ILE A 20 -2.38 16.53 10.93
CA ILE A 20 -3.61 16.47 11.74
C ILE A 20 -3.37 17.35 12.96
N LEU A 21 -4.20 18.38 13.11
CA LEU A 21 -4.08 19.35 14.22
C LEU A 21 -4.68 18.76 15.48
N VAL A 22 -3.89 18.71 16.54
CA VAL A 22 -4.28 18.15 17.84
C VAL A 22 -3.96 19.15 18.94
N GLU A 23 -4.85 19.30 19.90
CA GLU A 23 -4.64 20.05 21.13
C GLU A 23 -5.31 19.31 22.29
N HIS A 24 -4.61 19.20 23.42
CA HIS A 24 -5.12 18.48 24.61
C HIS A 24 -5.70 17.09 24.29
N GLN A 25 -5.00 16.31 23.48
CA GLN A 25 -5.41 14.96 23.00
C GLN A 25 -6.75 14.95 22.25
N ARG A 26 -7.13 16.04 21.60
CA ARG A 26 -8.33 16.17 20.77
C ARG A 26 -8.00 16.72 19.41
N VAL A 27 -8.66 16.20 18.37
CA VAL A 27 -8.55 16.71 17.00
C VAL A 27 -9.22 18.09 16.91
N LEU A 28 -8.52 19.02 16.21
CA LEU A 28 -9.05 20.33 15.84
C LEU A 28 -9.33 20.42 14.33
N GLY A 29 -8.76 19.54 13.53
CA GLY A 29 -8.87 19.54 12.09
C GLY A 29 -7.62 19.04 11.39
N VAL A 30 -7.41 19.49 10.16
CA VAL A 30 -6.23 19.15 9.35
C VAL A 30 -5.63 20.41 8.74
N ARG A 31 -4.31 20.39 8.53
CA ARG A 31 -3.60 21.37 7.72
C ARG A 31 -3.17 20.72 6.40
N LEU A 32 -3.51 21.36 5.30
CA LEU A 32 -3.10 20.92 3.97
C LEU A 32 -1.66 21.32 3.65
N GLU A 33 -1.05 20.69 2.66
CA GLU A 33 0.27 21.08 2.12
C GLU A 33 0.30 22.51 1.60
N SER A 34 -0.85 23.07 1.19
CA SER A 34 -1.02 24.47 0.81
C SER A 34 -0.92 25.46 1.98
N GLY A 35 -0.95 24.97 3.23
CA GLY A 35 -1.07 25.77 4.44
C GLY A 35 -2.50 26.07 4.88
N GLU A 36 -3.52 25.74 4.09
CA GLU A 36 -4.93 25.88 4.47
C GLU A 36 -5.27 24.97 5.66
N GLU A 37 -6.00 25.50 6.64
CA GLU A 37 -6.51 24.71 7.76
C GLU A 37 -8.01 24.46 7.62
N ILE A 38 -8.39 23.19 7.71
CA ILE A 38 -9.79 22.76 7.70
C ILE A 38 -10.14 22.31 9.12
N LYS A 39 -11.00 23.07 9.79
CA LYS A 39 -11.46 22.75 11.16
C LYS A 39 -12.44 21.59 11.13
N ALA A 40 -12.24 20.62 12.02
CA ALA A 40 -13.14 19.49 12.21
C ALA A 40 -12.96 18.90 13.60
N SER A 41 -14.05 18.52 14.25
CA SER A 41 -14.03 17.79 15.52
C SER A 41 -13.78 16.30 15.36
N THR A 42 -13.84 15.81 14.13
CA THR A 42 -13.61 14.40 13.78
C THR A 42 -12.80 14.30 12.52
N VAL A 43 -11.74 13.48 12.55
CA VAL A 43 -10.91 13.14 11.41
C VAL A 43 -10.86 11.62 11.29
N VAL A 44 -11.08 11.11 10.07
CA VAL A 44 -10.98 9.68 9.75
C VAL A 44 -9.87 9.50 8.72
N SER A 45 -8.76 8.90 9.10
CA SER A 45 -7.61 8.69 8.23
C SER A 45 -7.65 7.33 7.56
N SER A 46 -7.49 7.30 6.25
CA SER A 46 -7.28 6.09 5.46
C SER A 46 -5.80 5.80 5.14
N ALA A 47 -4.90 6.69 5.49
CA ALA A 47 -3.45 6.44 5.40
C ALA A 47 -3.06 5.31 6.36
N ASP A 48 -1.88 4.71 6.14
CA ASP A 48 -1.43 3.66 7.04
C ASP A 48 -1.22 4.18 8.47
N PRO A 49 -1.24 3.28 9.48
CA PRO A 49 -1.16 3.69 10.88
C PRO A 49 0.14 4.44 11.22
N ARG A 50 1.30 4.02 10.68
CA ARG A 50 2.58 4.71 10.94
C ARG A 50 2.57 6.12 10.35
N ARG A 51 2.13 6.27 9.10
CA ARG A 51 2.01 7.57 8.45
C ARG A 51 1.03 8.48 9.19
N THR A 52 -0.15 7.97 9.56
CA THR A 52 -1.14 8.78 10.29
C THR A 52 -0.63 9.22 11.65
N LEU A 53 -0.16 8.28 12.46
CA LEU A 53 0.14 8.53 13.87
C LEU A 53 1.51 9.20 14.07
N LEU A 54 2.53 8.77 13.36
CA LEU A 54 3.89 9.32 13.53
C LEU A 54 4.18 10.46 12.55
N GLY A 55 3.61 10.40 11.33
CA GLY A 55 3.83 11.41 10.31
C GLY A 55 2.88 12.60 10.38
N LEU A 56 1.57 12.34 10.38
CA LEU A 56 0.56 13.42 10.31
C LEU A 56 0.19 13.99 11.69
N VAL A 57 0.16 13.18 12.74
CA VAL A 57 -0.08 13.63 14.12
C VAL A 57 1.23 14.06 14.77
N GLY A 58 2.21 13.19 14.79
CA GLY A 58 3.51 13.37 15.44
C GLY A 58 3.60 12.69 16.81
N ALA A 59 4.77 12.14 17.10
CA ALA A 59 5.03 11.40 18.34
C ALA A 59 4.76 12.17 19.65
N PRO A 60 5.01 13.51 19.73
CA PRO A 60 4.74 14.26 20.97
C PRO A 60 3.29 14.27 21.43
N GLU A 61 2.33 14.10 20.52
CA GLU A 61 0.89 14.11 20.80
C GLU A 61 0.36 12.74 21.27
N LEU A 62 1.22 11.72 21.30
CA LEU A 62 0.84 10.32 21.56
C LEU A 62 1.50 9.81 22.85
N PRO A 63 0.84 8.90 23.61
CA PRO A 63 1.46 8.22 24.73
C PRO A 63 2.75 7.48 24.29
N PRO A 64 3.84 7.51 25.06
CA PRO A 64 5.12 6.90 24.66
C PRO A 64 5.03 5.42 24.30
N GLU A 65 4.22 4.65 25.05
CA GLU A 65 4.00 3.23 24.75
C GLU A 65 3.31 3.03 23.40
N PHE A 66 2.33 3.88 23.09
CA PHE A 66 1.61 3.83 21.80
C PHE A 66 2.54 4.20 20.63
N VAL A 67 3.43 5.17 20.83
CA VAL A 67 4.48 5.52 19.86
C VAL A 67 5.37 4.31 19.59
N TRP A 68 5.87 3.66 20.65
CA TRP A 68 6.70 2.46 20.52
C TRP A 68 5.99 1.32 19.79
N GLN A 69 4.75 1.03 20.14
CA GLN A 69 3.94 0.03 19.46
C GLN A 69 3.74 0.38 17.98
N THR A 70 3.43 1.65 17.66
CA THR A 70 3.25 2.11 16.29
C THR A 70 4.53 2.00 15.46
N GLN A 71 5.69 2.33 16.04
CA GLN A 71 7.00 2.15 15.40
C GLN A 71 7.30 0.66 15.12
N SER A 72 6.79 -0.23 15.97
CA SER A 72 6.99 -1.67 15.86
C SER A 72 6.12 -2.34 14.76
N ILE A 73 5.17 -1.62 14.16
CA ILE A 73 4.41 -2.14 13.02
C ILE A 73 5.38 -2.41 11.88
N ARG A 74 5.47 -3.68 11.48
CA ARG A 74 6.32 -4.08 10.36
C ARG A 74 5.67 -3.72 9.04
N MET A 75 6.31 -2.80 8.32
CA MET A 75 6.01 -2.42 6.95
C MET A 75 7.17 -2.94 6.09
N ARG A 76 6.89 -3.77 5.11
CA ARG A 76 7.92 -4.30 4.20
C ARG A 76 7.29 -4.48 2.84
N GLY A 77 7.19 -3.42 2.08
CA GLY A 77 6.75 -3.48 0.70
C GLY A 77 7.67 -4.42 -0.08
N SER A 78 7.07 -5.36 -0.78
CA SER A 78 7.80 -6.36 -1.56
C SER A 78 7.18 -6.56 -2.94
N VAL A 79 6.40 -5.60 -3.41
CA VAL A 79 5.72 -5.68 -4.70
C VAL A 79 6.11 -4.48 -5.55
N ALA A 80 6.64 -4.74 -6.74
CA ALA A 80 6.71 -3.75 -7.80
C ALA A 80 5.61 -4.02 -8.84
N LYS A 81 5.25 -3.00 -9.61
CA LYS A 81 4.27 -3.12 -10.69
C LYS A 81 4.89 -2.73 -12.01
N LEU A 82 4.49 -3.43 -13.06
CA LEU A 82 4.73 -2.97 -14.43
C LEU A 82 3.38 -2.81 -15.12
N ILE A 83 3.25 -1.73 -15.85
CA ILE A 83 2.15 -1.48 -16.78
C ILE A 83 2.76 -1.57 -18.17
N VAL A 84 2.43 -2.64 -18.88
CA VAL A 84 2.97 -2.92 -20.21
C VAL A 84 1.88 -2.69 -21.23
N ARG A 85 2.05 -1.71 -22.09
CA ARG A 85 1.17 -1.50 -23.23
C ARG A 85 1.61 -2.36 -24.38
N THR A 86 0.67 -3.07 -24.97
CA THR A 86 0.91 -3.98 -26.09
C THR A 86 0.09 -3.58 -27.31
N ASP A 87 0.34 -4.23 -28.43
CA ASP A 87 -0.49 -4.12 -29.64
C ASP A 87 -1.72 -5.05 -29.64
N GLY A 88 -2.00 -5.69 -28.51
CA GLY A 88 -3.11 -6.64 -28.31
C GLY A 88 -2.77 -8.10 -28.69
N ARG A 89 -1.62 -8.37 -29.28
CA ARG A 89 -1.17 -9.73 -29.70
C ARG A 89 -0.25 -10.40 -28.66
N HIS A 90 -0.47 -10.11 -27.37
CA HIS A 90 0.41 -10.53 -26.27
C HIS A 90 0.35 -12.04 -25.97
N GLY A 91 -0.65 -12.77 -26.45
CA GLY A 91 -0.77 -14.22 -26.23
C GLY A 91 -1.14 -14.66 -24.81
N LEU A 92 -1.41 -13.72 -23.88
CA LEU A 92 -1.93 -14.04 -22.55
C LEU A 92 -3.44 -14.27 -22.62
N PRO A 93 -4.00 -15.18 -21.79
CA PRO A 93 -5.44 -15.33 -21.66
C PRO A 93 -6.07 -14.13 -20.95
N ASP A 94 -7.37 -13.95 -21.13
CA ASP A 94 -8.13 -12.97 -20.34
C ASP A 94 -8.16 -13.33 -18.86
N GLY A 95 -8.08 -12.32 -18.00
CA GLY A 95 -8.12 -12.47 -16.56
C GLY A 95 -6.74 -12.40 -15.90
N THR A 96 -6.57 -13.15 -14.81
CA THR A 96 -5.33 -13.14 -14.02
C THR A 96 -4.57 -14.46 -14.17
N VAL A 97 -3.29 -14.36 -14.48
CA VAL A 97 -2.35 -15.49 -14.56
C VAL A 97 -1.33 -15.36 -13.44
N ALA A 98 -1.09 -16.46 -12.74
CA ALA A 98 -0.02 -16.55 -11.74
C ALA A 98 1.13 -17.41 -12.30
N ILE A 99 2.35 -16.85 -12.32
CA ILE A 99 3.54 -17.58 -12.74
C ILE A 99 4.31 -18.00 -11.50
N ALA A 100 4.00 -19.20 -11.01
CA ALA A 100 4.63 -19.86 -9.88
C ALA A 100 4.54 -21.39 -10.08
N PRO A 101 5.45 -21.98 -10.86
CA PRO A 101 5.32 -23.38 -11.29
C PRO A 101 5.27 -24.42 -10.15
N THR A 102 5.93 -24.13 -9.02
CA THR A 102 5.99 -25.03 -7.85
C THR A 102 6.09 -24.26 -6.54
N LEU A 103 5.75 -24.89 -5.40
CA LEU A 103 5.99 -24.31 -4.07
C LEU A 103 7.46 -23.98 -3.83
N ARG A 104 8.37 -24.83 -4.29
CA ARG A 104 9.82 -24.58 -4.20
C ARG A 104 10.24 -23.34 -4.97
N TYR A 105 9.58 -23.05 -6.10
CA TYR A 105 9.80 -21.80 -6.85
C TYR A 105 9.42 -20.58 -6.00
N LEU A 106 8.25 -20.61 -5.33
CA LEU A 106 7.81 -19.52 -4.46
C LEU A 106 8.75 -19.29 -3.28
N GLU A 107 9.24 -20.37 -2.65
CA GLU A 107 10.22 -20.25 -1.56
C GLU A 107 11.52 -19.58 -2.04
N ARG A 108 12.05 -20.00 -3.19
CA ARG A 108 13.26 -19.41 -3.79
C ARG A 108 13.05 -17.97 -4.19
N ALA A 109 11.89 -17.65 -4.77
CA ALA A 109 11.54 -16.29 -5.14
C ALA A 109 11.53 -15.36 -3.91
N TYR A 110 11.04 -15.85 -2.77
CA TYR A 110 11.02 -15.10 -1.51
C TYR A 110 12.41 -14.99 -0.85
N ASP A 111 13.26 -16.00 -0.96
CA ASP A 111 14.55 -16.07 -0.25
C ASP A 111 15.44 -14.85 -0.51
N SER A 112 15.44 -14.30 -1.72
CA SER A 112 16.21 -13.10 -2.08
C SER A 112 15.88 -11.90 -1.16
N THR A 113 14.62 -11.77 -0.74
CA THR A 113 14.20 -10.65 0.13
C THR A 113 14.84 -10.68 1.51
N LYS A 114 15.20 -11.85 2.02
CA LYS A 114 15.88 -12.03 3.31
C LYS A 114 17.27 -11.39 3.31
N TYR A 115 17.85 -11.24 2.14
CA TYR A 115 19.18 -10.66 1.93
C TYR A 115 19.13 -9.21 1.40
N GLY A 116 17.94 -8.63 1.28
CA GLY A 116 17.75 -7.30 0.70
C GLY A 116 17.99 -7.28 -0.81
N GLU A 117 17.63 -8.36 -1.49
CA GLU A 117 17.78 -8.50 -2.94
C GLU A 117 16.41 -8.67 -3.61
N MET A 118 16.30 -8.19 -4.84
CA MET A 118 15.16 -8.47 -5.70
C MET A 118 15.22 -9.92 -6.19
N SER A 119 14.08 -10.62 -6.21
CA SER A 119 14.01 -12.00 -6.67
C SER A 119 14.65 -12.19 -8.05
N GLN A 120 15.45 -13.24 -8.18
CA GLN A 120 16.03 -13.68 -9.46
C GLN A 120 14.97 -14.36 -10.33
N ASP A 121 14.12 -15.18 -9.70
CA ASP A 121 13.03 -15.91 -10.32
C ASP A 121 11.71 -15.38 -9.71
N PRO A 122 11.16 -14.26 -10.21
CA PRO A 122 10.05 -13.59 -9.55
C PRO A 122 8.75 -14.38 -9.67
N TYR A 123 7.96 -14.41 -8.61
CA TYR A 123 6.56 -14.72 -8.72
C TYR A 123 5.84 -13.55 -9.37
N LEU A 124 5.16 -13.80 -10.49
CA LEU A 124 4.40 -12.78 -11.20
C LEU A 124 2.91 -13.07 -11.13
N GLU A 125 2.14 -12.05 -10.77
CA GLU A 125 0.68 -12.02 -10.99
C GLU A 125 0.40 -11.05 -12.13
N VAL A 126 -0.21 -11.55 -13.19
CA VAL A 126 -0.38 -10.83 -14.45
C VAL A 126 -1.85 -10.72 -14.76
N THR A 127 -2.35 -9.50 -14.91
CA THR A 127 -3.75 -9.24 -15.28
C THR A 127 -3.79 -8.52 -16.62
N THR A 128 -4.63 -9.00 -17.52
CA THR A 128 -4.86 -8.38 -18.83
C THR A 128 -6.10 -7.48 -18.80
N SER A 129 -6.02 -6.33 -19.45
CA SER A 129 -7.14 -5.40 -19.65
C SER A 129 -7.04 -4.77 -21.03
N GLY A 130 -7.62 -5.42 -22.02
CA GLY A 130 -7.50 -5.03 -23.42
C GLY A 130 -6.06 -5.11 -23.91
N VAL A 131 -5.47 -3.97 -24.27
CA VAL A 131 -4.08 -3.87 -24.72
C VAL A 131 -3.08 -3.69 -23.59
N ASP A 132 -3.56 -3.46 -22.37
CA ASP A 132 -2.70 -3.24 -21.20
C ASP A 132 -2.52 -4.55 -20.42
N VAL A 133 -1.28 -4.86 -20.10
CA VAL A 133 -0.86 -6.01 -19.28
C VAL A 133 -0.26 -5.45 -18.00
N ILE A 134 -0.91 -5.73 -16.87
CA ILE A 134 -0.50 -5.29 -15.54
C ILE A 134 0.21 -6.44 -14.86
N VAL A 135 1.46 -6.24 -14.50
CA VAL A 135 2.30 -7.24 -13.85
C VAL A 135 2.59 -6.81 -12.42
N HIS A 136 2.23 -7.64 -11.46
CA HIS A 136 2.70 -7.54 -10.09
C HIS A 136 3.93 -8.44 -9.96
N PHE A 137 5.08 -7.82 -9.81
CA PHE A 137 6.35 -8.49 -9.53
C PHE A 137 6.47 -8.67 -8.02
N GLN A 138 6.25 -9.87 -7.55
CA GLN A 138 6.37 -10.21 -6.13
C GLN A 138 7.83 -10.39 -5.74
N PHE A 139 8.12 -10.04 -4.47
CA PHE A 139 9.45 -10.13 -3.87
C PHE A 139 10.47 -9.14 -4.45
N ALA A 140 9.97 -7.92 -4.74
CA ALA A 140 10.76 -6.72 -5.00
C ALA A 140 10.86 -5.93 -3.68
N THR A 141 11.83 -6.24 -2.84
CA THR A 141 11.94 -5.65 -1.50
C THR A 141 12.17 -4.13 -1.53
N TYR A 142 11.51 -3.38 -0.62
CA TYR A 142 11.64 -1.92 -0.52
C TYR A 142 13.12 -1.49 -0.33
N ALA A 143 13.79 -2.07 0.65
CA ALA A 143 15.19 -1.78 0.96
C ALA A 143 16.12 -2.75 0.24
N LEU A 144 16.81 -2.28 -0.78
CA LEU A 144 17.83 -3.05 -1.47
C LEU A 144 19.17 -2.95 -0.74
N ARG A 145 19.86 -4.09 -0.61
CA ARG A 145 21.21 -4.15 -0.09
C ARG A 145 22.21 -3.76 -1.18
N ASN A 146 23.06 -2.77 -0.91
CA ASN A 146 24.12 -2.31 -1.83
C ASN A 146 23.63 -1.82 -3.20
N ALA A 147 22.35 -1.46 -3.34
CA ALA A 147 21.76 -0.93 -4.56
C ALA A 147 20.61 0.03 -4.23
N ASP A 148 20.13 0.74 -5.23
CA ASP A 148 18.94 1.58 -5.16
C ASP A 148 17.98 1.26 -6.31
N TRP A 149 16.70 1.65 -6.16
CA TRP A 149 15.69 1.37 -7.16
C TRP A 149 15.85 2.19 -8.45
N GLY A 150 16.57 3.31 -8.42
CA GLY A 150 16.91 4.07 -9.63
C GLY A 150 17.78 3.24 -10.57
N SER A 151 18.83 2.63 -10.02
CA SER A 151 19.76 1.77 -10.78
C SER A 151 19.18 0.39 -11.10
N MET A 152 18.32 -0.17 -10.24
CA MET A 152 17.78 -1.52 -10.40
C MET A 152 16.50 -1.61 -11.26
N ARG A 153 15.87 -0.48 -11.60
CA ARG A 153 14.65 -0.44 -12.41
C ARG A 153 14.78 -1.15 -13.76
N PRO A 154 15.84 -0.97 -14.57
CA PRO A 154 16.00 -1.70 -15.83
C PRO A 154 16.10 -3.21 -15.63
N GLU A 155 16.73 -3.66 -14.55
CA GLU A 155 16.83 -5.08 -14.22
C GLU A 155 15.49 -5.67 -13.78
N LEU A 156 14.69 -4.92 -13.01
CA LEU A 156 13.31 -5.29 -12.64
C LEU A 156 12.47 -5.53 -13.91
N GLU A 157 12.48 -4.56 -14.83
CA GLU A 157 11.74 -4.63 -16.09
C GLU A 157 12.20 -5.83 -16.91
N LYS A 158 13.51 -5.99 -17.10
CA LYS A 158 14.09 -7.10 -17.83
C LYS A 158 13.64 -8.46 -17.27
N ARG A 159 13.77 -8.68 -15.96
CA ARG A 159 13.38 -9.95 -15.32
C ARG A 159 11.89 -10.25 -15.51
N ALA A 160 11.02 -9.26 -15.28
CA ALA A 160 9.58 -9.42 -15.47
C ALA A 160 9.25 -9.81 -16.90
N LEU A 161 9.78 -9.06 -17.88
CA LEU A 161 9.51 -9.28 -19.29
C LEU A 161 10.08 -10.60 -19.81
N ASP A 162 11.29 -10.97 -19.40
CA ASP A 162 11.91 -12.24 -19.79
C ASP A 162 11.15 -13.43 -19.19
N THR A 163 10.71 -13.33 -17.93
CA THR A 163 9.87 -14.37 -17.30
C THR A 163 8.53 -14.53 -18.03
N LEU A 164 7.88 -13.43 -18.41
CA LEU A 164 6.65 -13.48 -19.21
C LEU A 164 6.88 -14.09 -20.59
N ALA A 165 7.96 -13.69 -21.27
CA ALA A 165 8.28 -14.21 -22.60
C ALA A 165 8.61 -15.70 -22.61
N LEU A 166 9.13 -16.24 -21.50
CA LEU A 166 9.38 -17.68 -21.36
C LEU A 166 8.07 -18.48 -21.39
N HIS A 167 6.99 -17.96 -20.78
CA HIS A 167 5.69 -18.62 -20.74
C HIS A 167 4.77 -18.22 -21.90
N PHE A 168 4.94 -17.01 -22.43
CA PHE A 168 4.13 -16.43 -23.51
C PHE A 168 5.03 -15.85 -24.59
N PRO A 169 5.54 -16.67 -25.53
CA PRO A 169 6.56 -16.22 -26.52
C PRO A 169 6.13 -15.04 -27.40
N ALA A 170 4.82 -14.89 -27.68
CA ALA A 170 4.29 -13.76 -28.45
C ALA A 170 4.38 -12.43 -27.70
N PHE A 171 4.46 -12.45 -26.36
CA PHE A 171 4.41 -11.27 -25.53
C PHE A 171 5.50 -10.25 -25.87
N LYS A 172 6.75 -10.70 -26.01
CA LYS A 172 7.89 -9.79 -26.25
C LYS A 172 7.77 -8.97 -27.54
N GLY A 173 7.22 -9.57 -28.59
CA GLY A 173 6.98 -8.89 -29.87
C GLY A 173 5.79 -7.93 -29.88
N SER A 174 4.92 -8.01 -28.88
CA SER A 174 3.73 -7.16 -28.79
C SER A 174 3.95 -5.86 -27.99
N ILE A 175 5.08 -5.72 -27.27
CA ILE A 175 5.35 -4.61 -26.35
C ILE A 175 5.53 -3.31 -27.12
N GLN A 176 4.76 -2.28 -26.74
CA GLN A 176 4.86 -0.91 -27.23
C GLN A 176 5.54 0.03 -26.22
N SER A 177 5.18 -0.09 -24.93
CA SER A 177 5.80 0.68 -23.87
C SER A 177 5.72 -0.06 -22.54
N VAL A 178 6.64 0.29 -21.63
CA VAL A 178 6.70 -0.25 -20.27
C VAL A 178 6.80 0.93 -19.30
N GLN A 179 6.01 0.90 -18.25
CA GLN A 179 6.12 1.76 -17.10
C GLN A 179 6.23 0.90 -15.85
N SER A 180 7.29 1.06 -15.08
CA SER A 180 7.45 0.36 -13.81
C SER A 180 7.26 1.28 -12.62
N ILE A 181 6.71 0.72 -11.55
CA ILE A 181 6.44 1.37 -10.27
C ILE A 181 7.10 0.50 -9.19
N THR A 182 8.14 1.01 -8.57
CA THR A 182 8.89 0.32 -7.52
C THR A 182 8.24 0.52 -6.16
N PRO A 183 8.61 -0.25 -5.11
CA PRO A 183 8.14 0.01 -3.76
C PRO A 183 8.45 1.43 -3.25
N VAL A 184 9.58 2.02 -3.66
CA VAL A 184 9.94 3.40 -3.32
C VAL A 184 9.02 4.40 -4.02
N ASP A 185 8.65 4.16 -5.29
CA ASP A 185 7.67 5.01 -5.98
C ASP A 185 6.30 4.94 -5.30
N LEU A 186 5.90 3.77 -4.79
CA LEU A 186 4.65 3.61 -4.04
C LEU A 186 4.63 4.48 -2.77
N GLU A 187 5.74 4.57 -2.07
CA GLU A 187 5.85 5.46 -0.91
C GLU A 187 5.84 6.92 -1.32
N GLN A 188 6.68 7.31 -2.29
CA GLN A 188 6.83 8.71 -2.71
C GLN A 188 5.57 9.29 -3.35
N SER A 189 4.87 8.51 -4.19
CA SER A 189 3.73 8.99 -4.95
C SER A 189 2.39 8.83 -4.22
N TRP A 190 2.24 7.81 -3.39
CA TRP A 190 0.98 7.48 -2.71
C TRP A 190 1.07 7.47 -1.18
N GLY A 191 2.27 7.71 -0.62
CA GLY A 191 2.48 7.75 0.81
C GLY A 191 2.28 6.41 1.52
N LEU A 192 2.51 5.30 0.81
CA LEU A 192 2.47 3.97 1.40
C LEU A 192 3.79 3.71 2.12
N THR A 193 3.80 3.71 3.43
CA THR A 193 5.02 3.52 4.22
C THR A 193 5.76 2.26 3.79
N GLU A 194 7.04 2.43 3.42
CA GLU A 194 7.91 1.39 2.86
C GLU A 194 7.30 0.67 1.63
N GLY A 195 6.39 1.32 0.89
CA GLY A 195 5.71 0.73 -0.28
C GLY A 195 4.77 -0.43 0.05
N ASP A 196 4.32 -0.58 1.30
CA ASP A 196 3.49 -1.71 1.73
C ASP A 196 2.02 -1.50 1.33
N LEU A 197 1.57 -2.28 0.33
CA LEU A 197 0.20 -2.23 -0.20
C LEU A 197 -0.87 -2.63 0.83
N ASN A 198 -0.50 -3.36 1.88
CA ASN A 198 -1.42 -3.82 2.92
C ASN A 198 -1.46 -2.90 4.14
N HIS A 199 -0.67 -1.80 4.14
CA HIS A 199 -0.51 -0.90 5.29
C HIS A 199 -0.03 -1.64 6.55
N GLY A 200 0.90 -2.56 6.38
CA GLY A 200 1.47 -3.46 7.37
C GLY A 200 1.41 -4.91 6.93
N GLN A 201 2.48 -5.65 7.17
CA GLN A 201 2.61 -7.06 6.77
C GLN A 201 1.46 -7.91 7.32
N LEU A 202 0.98 -8.86 6.51
CA LEU A 202 -0.02 -9.85 6.90
C LEU A 202 0.67 -11.07 7.56
N ILE A 203 1.11 -10.88 8.80
CA ILE A 203 1.78 -11.89 9.63
C ILE A 203 0.96 -12.16 10.89
N LEU A 204 1.18 -13.28 11.57
CA LEU A 204 0.32 -13.75 12.65
C LEU A 204 0.10 -12.74 13.78
N ASP A 205 1.11 -11.94 14.08
CA ASP A 205 1.06 -10.89 15.10
C ASP A 205 0.59 -9.51 14.57
N GLN A 206 0.25 -9.42 13.27
CA GLN A 206 -0.28 -8.22 12.63
C GLN A 206 -1.50 -8.53 11.74
N ILE A 207 -2.32 -9.50 12.10
CA ILE A 207 -3.53 -9.87 11.35
C ILE A 207 -4.77 -9.85 12.25
N PHE A 208 -5.95 -9.76 11.68
CA PHE A 208 -7.24 -9.72 12.37
C PHE A 208 -7.31 -8.61 13.43
N PHE A 209 -7.65 -8.97 14.67
CA PHE A 209 -7.80 -8.06 15.81
C PHE A 209 -6.47 -7.53 16.37
N MET A 210 -5.34 -8.00 15.86
CA MET A 210 -4.02 -7.42 16.16
C MET A 210 -3.73 -6.17 15.32
N ARG A 211 -4.57 -5.84 14.34
CA ARG A 211 -4.42 -4.64 13.49
C ARG A 211 -5.25 -3.48 14.01
N PRO A 212 -4.70 -2.24 14.03
CA PRO A 212 -3.31 -1.84 13.71
C PRO A 212 -2.33 -2.26 14.79
N LEU A 213 -2.80 -2.35 16.04
CA LEU A 213 -2.08 -2.70 17.25
C LEU A 213 -2.97 -3.54 18.17
N PRO A 214 -2.39 -4.44 19.00
CA PRO A 214 -3.14 -5.15 20.03
C PRO A 214 -3.95 -4.19 20.92
N GLY A 215 -5.23 -4.48 21.11
CA GLY A 215 -6.14 -3.64 21.90
C GLY A 215 -6.76 -2.46 21.16
N TRP A 216 -6.32 -2.13 19.94
CA TRP A 216 -6.77 -0.97 19.16
C TRP A 216 -7.54 -1.33 17.88
N SER A 217 -8.05 -2.55 17.78
CA SER A 217 -8.77 -3.02 16.59
C SER A 217 -10.14 -2.36 16.35
N ASN A 218 -10.59 -1.51 17.27
CA ASN A 218 -11.87 -0.80 17.21
C ASN A 218 -11.84 0.49 16.39
N HIS A 219 -10.79 0.73 15.61
CA HIS A 219 -10.63 1.93 14.76
C HIS A 219 -10.39 3.26 15.49
N ARG A 220 -10.36 3.27 16.82
CA ARG A 220 -10.06 4.45 17.64
C ARG A 220 -8.55 4.64 17.79
N THR A 221 -8.18 5.83 18.25
CA THR A 221 -6.82 6.18 18.65
C THR A 221 -6.84 6.79 20.06
N PRO A 222 -5.69 7.01 20.71
CA PRO A 222 -5.62 7.77 21.96
C PRO A 222 -6.08 9.23 21.83
N ILE A 223 -6.20 9.75 20.60
CA ILE A 223 -6.65 11.13 20.34
C ILE A 223 -8.15 11.13 20.13
N ASP A 224 -8.87 11.88 20.94
CA ASP A 224 -10.31 12.05 20.81
C ASP A 224 -10.67 12.68 19.45
N GLY A 225 -11.64 12.10 18.76
CA GLY A 225 -12.06 12.51 17.43
C GLY A 225 -11.18 11.99 16.28
N LEU A 226 -10.08 11.27 16.53
CA LEU A 226 -9.26 10.65 15.47
C LEU A 226 -9.56 9.16 15.32
N TYR A 227 -9.99 8.78 14.12
CA TYR A 227 -10.28 7.40 13.73
C TYR A 227 -9.41 6.95 12.54
N LEU A 228 -9.15 5.66 12.47
CA LEU A 228 -8.42 5.03 11.37
C LEU A 228 -9.34 4.10 10.56
N CYS A 229 -9.25 4.13 9.22
CA CYS A 229 -10.13 3.35 8.35
C CYS A 229 -9.43 2.65 7.17
N GLY A 230 -8.12 2.77 7.07
CA GLY A 230 -7.33 2.20 5.98
C GLY A 230 -7.14 0.68 6.05
N SER A 231 -6.43 0.15 5.07
CA SER A 231 -6.12 -1.29 4.94
C SER A 231 -5.34 -1.85 6.14
N GLY A 232 -4.60 -1.00 6.87
CA GLY A 232 -3.86 -1.35 8.08
C GLY A 232 -4.71 -1.71 9.30
N LEU A 233 -6.04 -1.62 9.23
CA LEU A 233 -6.97 -1.84 10.34
C LEU A 233 -7.62 -3.22 10.30
N HIS A 234 -8.30 -3.60 11.39
CA HIS A 234 -9.08 -4.83 11.47
C HIS A 234 -10.08 -4.97 10.32
N GLY A 235 -10.06 -6.11 9.65
CA GLY A 235 -10.82 -6.38 8.43
C GLY A 235 -10.16 -5.86 7.15
N GLY A 236 -8.94 -5.31 7.24
CA GLY A 236 -8.11 -4.87 6.12
C GLY A 236 -7.17 -5.95 5.59
N GLY A 237 -6.22 -5.54 4.79
CA GLY A 237 -5.31 -6.42 4.05
C GLY A 237 -5.78 -6.62 2.60
N GLY A 238 -6.38 -5.58 2.00
CA GLY A 238 -6.88 -5.58 0.63
C GLY A 238 -7.94 -4.50 0.42
N ILE A 239 -8.54 -4.45 -0.78
CA ILE A 239 -9.57 -3.47 -1.15
C ILE A 239 -10.97 -4.07 -0.89
N SER A 240 -11.33 -4.21 0.38
CA SER A 240 -12.64 -4.78 0.78
C SER A 240 -13.69 -3.74 1.18
N GLY A 241 -13.26 -2.50 1.52
CA GLY A 241 -14.12 -1.49 2.15
C GLY A 241 -14.51 -1.79 3.60
N THR A 242 -14.16 -2.96 4.13
CA THR A 242 -14.53 -3.40 5.48
C THR A 242 -13.99 -2.48 6.58
N PRO A 243 -12.71 -2.03 6.57
CA PRO A 243 -12.21 -1.12 7.60
C PRO A 243 -12.97 0.21 7.62
N GLY A 244 -13.29 0.78 6.44
CA GLY A 244 -14.08 2.01 6.36
C GLY A 244 -15.48 1.85 6.93
N ARG A 245 -16.16 0.73 6.61
CA ARG A 245 -17.49 0.40 7.19
C ARG A 245 -17.41 0.24 8.72
N ASN A 246 -16.38 -0.42 9.23
CA ASN A 246 -16.21 -0.62 10.66
C ASN A 246 -15.89 0.69 11.38
N ALA A 247 -15.02 1.53 10.83
CA ALA A 247 -14.72 2.85 11.36
C ALA A 247 -15.98 3.73 11.44
N ALA A 248 -16.79 3.77 10.36
CA ALA A 248 -18.04 4.51 10.35
C ALA A 248 -19.03 4.02 11.43
N ARG A 249 -19.14 2.71 11.62
CA ARG A 249 -19.99 2.13 12.69
C ARG A 249 -19.49 2.49 14.09
N THR A 250 -18.17 2.48 14.29
CA THR A 250 -17.59 2.88 15.58
C THR A 250 -17.84 4.35 15.86
N LEU A 251 -17.67 5.21 14.87
CA LEU A 251 -17.91 6.65 14.98
C LEU A 251 -19.39 6.97 15.29
N LEU A 252 -20.34 6.30 14.62
CA LEU A 252 -21.77 6.53 14.81
C LEU A 252 -22.34 5.98 16.14
N ARG A 253 -21.59 5.14 16.85
CA ARG A 253 -22.00 4.60 18.15
C ARG A 253 -21.50 5.44 19.34
N GLY A 254 -20.71 6.48 19.10
CA GLY A 254 -20.11 7.35 20.12
C GLY A 254 -18.81 6.72 20.62
#